data_8385ac18b2e4d8e8a900ded7d4bd3c39
#
_entry.id   8385ac18b2e4d8e8a900ded7d4bd3c39
#
_cell.length_a   1.000
_cell.length_b   1.000
_cell.length_c   1.000
_cell.angle_alpha   90.00
_cell.angle_beta   90.00
_cell.angle_gamma   90.00
#
_symmetry.space_group_name_H-M   'P 1'
#
loop_
_entity.id
_entity.type
_entity.pdbx_description
1 polymer ?
#
loop_
_entity_poly.entity_id
_entity_poly.type
_entity_poly.pdbx_seq_one_letter_code
_entity_poly.pdbx_strand_id
1 'polypeptide(L)'
;MTNSDKSNSLAGRWALVTGAGRRIGAAIVESLHTAGANVVVHYLDSSEAAQTLVATLNSSRPDSALAMQADLRASGAPKQLLADVIAQTGQLDVLVNNAASFYPTPLGSITEDQWDDLLGSNLKAPLFLCQAALPHLQESRGVIINIVDIHSQRPLKNHAVYGATKAGLAMLTRSLAKDLGPDVRVNGVSPGAILWPESGISERVQANIIGQTALKRAGVPEDIAGAVLFLVRDAPYITGQILAVDGGRGIGW
;
A
#
# COMPACT_ATOMS: atom_id res chain seq x y z
N MET A 1 -13.00 -3.01 27.70
CA MET A 1 -13.27 -3.32 26.28
C MET A 1 -13.00 -4.78 26.07
N THR A 2 -14.02 -5.56 25.73
CA THR A 2 -13.90 -6.99 25.48
C THR A 2 -13.17 -7.25 24.16
N ASN A 3 -12.57 -8.42 23.97
CA ASN A 3 -11.86 -8.77 22.71
C ASN A 3 -12.75 -8.65 21.44
N SER A 4 -14.08 -8.73 21.58
CA SER A 4 -15.05 -8.54 20.50
C SER A 4 -15.12 -7.08 20.00
N ASP A 5 -14.93 -6.09 20.89
CA ASP A 5 -14.99 -4.68 20.51
C ASP A 5 -13.78 -4.24 19.67
N LYS A 6 -12.62 -4.92 19.80
CA LYS A 6 -11.42 -4.63 19.01
C LYS A 6 -11.48 -5.22 17.60
N SER A 7 -12.15 -6.36 17.39
CA SER A 7 -12.25 -7.02 16.08
C SER A 7 -13.11 -6.23 15.09
N ASN A 8 -14.10 -5.47 15.57
CA ASN A 8 -15.02 -4.68 14.74
C ASN A 8 -14.81 -3.17 14.85
N SER A 9 -13.61 -2.73 15.24
CA SER A 9 -13.33 -1.30 15.43
C SER A 9 -13.36 -0.47 14.17
N LEU A 10 -13.35 -1.08 12.98
CA LEU A 10 -13.49 -0.43 11.67
C LEU A 10 -14.87 -0.65 11.03
N ALA A 11 -15.86 -1.12 11.79
CA ALA A 11 -17.20 -1.36 11.27
C ALA A 11 -17.82 -0.10 10.64
N GLY A 12 -18.40 -0.27 9.46
CA GLY A 12 -19.00 0.81 8.66
C GLY A 12 -18.01 1.68 7.89
N ARG A 13 -16.69 1.52 8.07
CA ARG A 13 -15.67 2.26 7.31
C ARG A 13 -15.37 1.58 5.99
N TRP A 14 -15.05 2.39 4.98
CA TRP A 14 -14.60 1.91 3.67
C TRP A 14 -13.11 2.18 3.45
N ALA A 15 -12.41 1.15 3.01
CA ALA A 15 -10.98 1.20 2.69
C ALA A 15 -10.74 0.88 1.21
N LEU A 16 -10.07 1.78 0.48
CA LEU A 16 -9.55 1.52 -0.85
C LEU A 16 -8.09 1.07 -0.74
N VAL A 17 -7.77 -0.13 -1.26
CA VAL A 17 -6.39 -0.64 -1.34
C VAL A 17 -6.01 -0.85 -2.80
N THR A 18 -4.97 -0.13 -3.26
CA THR A 18 -4.52 -0.24 -4.64
C THR A 18 -3.57 -1.42 -4.86
N GLY A 19 -3.65 -2.09 -6.03
CA GLY A 19 -2.84 -3.29 -6.32
C GLY A 19 -3.12 -4.43 -5.34
N ALA A 20 -4.38 -4.64 -4.99
CA ALA A 20 -4.79 -5.46 -3.86
C ALA A 20 -5.24 -6.89 -4.23
N GLY A 21 -5.20 -7.27 -5.53
CA GLY A 21 -5.65 -8.60 -5.95
C GLY A 21 -4.78 -9.76 -5.44
N ARG A 22 -3.55 -9.51 -4.99
CA ARG A 22 -2.61 -10.54 -4.54
C ARG A 22 -1.54 -10.00 -3.59
N ARG A 23 -0.75 -10.92 -2.98
CA ARG A 23 0.45 -10.62 -2.20
C ARG A 23 0.17 -9.68 -1.02
N ILE A 24 0.99 -8.64 -0.81
CA ILE A 24 0.88 -7.67 0.31
C ILE A 24 -0.49 -6.97 0.29
N GLY A 25 -0.96 -6.55 -0.89
CA GLY A 25 -2.23 -5.85 -1.00
C GLY A 25 -3.43 -6.71 -0.58
N ALA A 26 -3.44 -7.99 -0.94
CA ALA A 26 -4.49 -8.93 -0.51
C ALA A 26 -4.48 -9.13 1.01
N ALA A 27 -3.31 -9.33 1.62
CA ALA A 27 -3.19 -9.47 3.08
C ALA A 27 -3.64 -8.19 3.83
N ILE A 28 -3.37 -6.99 3.26
CA ILE A 28 -3.86 -5.72 3.82
C ILE A 28 -5.40 -5.69 3.77
N VAL A 29 -5.99 -6.05 2.63
CA VAL A 29 -7.45 -6.12 2.46
C VAL A 29 -8.07 -7.08 3.47
N GLU A 30 -7.55 -8.30 3.58
CA GLU A 30 -8.04 -9.31 4.52
C GLU A 30 -7.95 -8.84 5.98
N SER A 31 -6.84 -8.21 6.34
CA SER A 31 -6.63 -7.68 7.70
C SER A 31 -7.61 -6.55 8.05
N LEU A 32 -7.83 -5.59 7.13
CA LEU A 32 -8.78 -4.50 7.33
C LEU A 32 -10.22 -5.02 7.36
N HIS A 33 -10.56 -5.97 6.48
CA HIS A 33 -11.89 -6.59 6.45
C HIS A 33 -12.19 -7.39 7.72
N THR A 34 -11.24 -8.15 8.22
CA THR A 34 -11.34 -8.88 9.51
C THR A 34 -11.53 -7.93 10.68
N ALA A 35 -10.94 -6.74 10.62
CA ALA A 35 -11.13 -5.67 11.61
C ALA A 35 -12.47 -4.92 11.47
N GLY A 36 -13.33 -5.32 10.52
CA GLY A 36 -14.69 -4.80 10.33
C GLY A 36 -14.85 -3.80 9.18
N ALA A 37 -13.77 -3.36 8.52
CA ALA A 37 -13.87 -2.43 7.39
C ALA A 37 -14.52 -3.09 6.16
N ASN A 38 -15.30 -2.35 5.41
CA ASN A 38 -15.62 -2.69 4.04
C ASN A 38 -14.43 -2.32 3.14
N VAL A 39 -14.21 -3.05 2.05
CA VAL A 39 -12.98 -2.91 1.27
C VAL A 39 -13.24 -2.81 -0.22
N VAL A 40 -12.46 -1.97 -0.90
CA VAL A 40 -12.38 -1.91 -2.35
C VAL A 40 -11.01 -2.45 -2.77
N VAL A 41 -11.05 -3.57 -3.48
CA VAL A 41 -9.88 -4.27 -4.03
C VAL A 41 -9.59 -3.72 -5.42
N HIS A 42 -8.68 -2.74 -5.53
CA HIS A 42 -8.26 -2.26 -6.83
C HIS A 42 -7.19 -3.17 -7.43
N TYR A 43 -7.27 -3.42 -8.72
CA TYR A 43 -6.31 -4.20 -9.50
C TYR A 43 -6.10 -3.61 -10.91
N LEU A 44 -5.00 -3.99 -11.57
CA LEU A 44 -4.75 -3.73 -13.00
C LEU A 44 -5.00 -4.99 -13.82
N ASP A 45 -4.20 -6.03 -13.63
CA ASP A 45 -4.20 -7.25 -14.45
C ASP A 45 -4.66 -8.50 -13.70
N SER A 46 -4.76 -8.46 -12.36
CA SER A 46 -5.08 -9.61 -11.51
C SER A 46 -6.58 -9.79 -11.28
N SER A 47 -7.39 -9.77 -12.36
CA SER A 47 -8.86 -9.80 -12.28
C SER A 47 -9.38 -11.02 -11.54
N GLU A 48 -8.94 -12.22 -11.93
CA GLU A 48 -9.40 -13.49 -11.32
C GLU A 48 -9.09 -13.52 -9.82
N ALA A 49 -7.86 -13.16 -9.44
CA ALA A 49 -7.46 -13.16 -8.04
C ALA A 49 -8.25 -12.11 -7.22
N ALA A 50 -8.49 -10.92 -7.78
CA ALA A 50 -9.27 -9.87 -7.12
C ALA A 50 -10.73 -10.29 -6.94
N GLN A 51 -11.36 -10.90 -7.95
CA GLN A 51 -12.73 -11.39 -7.87
C GLN A 51 -12.88 -12.54 -6.88
N THR A 52 -11.91 -13.47 -6.85
CA THR A 52 -11.88 -14.58 -5.88
C THR A 52 -11.76 -14.04 -4.45
N LEU A 53 -10.88 -13.08 -4.22
CA LEU A 53 -10.72 -12.43 -2.91
C LEU A 53 -12.05 -11.78 -2.48
N VAL A 54 -12.65 -10.97 -3.34
CA VAL A 54 -13.93 -10.30 -3.06
C VAL A 54 -15.05 -11.32 -2.77
N ALA A 55 -15.16 -12.41 -3.55
CA ALA A 55 -16.15 -13.45 -3.30
C ALA A 55 -15.94 -14.09 -1.92
N THR A 56 -14.69 -14.37 -1.54
CA THR A 56 -14.33 -14.92 -0.22
C THR A 56 -14.74 -13.98 0.90
N LEU A 57 -14.43 -12.69 0.78
CA LEU A 57 -14.76 -11.69 1.79
C LEU A 57 -16.28 -11.51 1.93
N ASN A 58 -17.00 -11.44 0.81
CA ASN A 58 -18.45 -11.31 0.80
C ASN A 58 -19.17 -12.58 1.30
N SER A 59 -18.55 -13.76 1.20
CA SER A 59 -19.12 -14.96 1.82
C SER A 59 -19.09 -14.91 3.35
N SER A 60 -18.13 -14.21 3.93
CA SER A 60 -18.02 -14.02 5.38
C SER A 60 -18.87 -12.84 5.89
N ARG A 61 -18.98 -11.76 5.08
CA ARG A 61 -19.79 -10.58 5.38
C ARG A 61 -20.34 -10.02 4.06
N PRO A 62 -21.64 -10.22 3.77
CA PRO A 62 -22.26 -9.75 2.53
C PRO A 62 -22.08 -8.26 2.28
N ASP A 63 -21.92 -7.88 1.00
CA ASP A 63 -21.81 -6.50 0.52
C ASP A 63 -20.68 -5.66 1.17
N SER A 64 -19.63 -6.33 1.61
CA SER A 64 -18.51 -5.71 2.32
C SER A 64 -17.22 -5.59 1.50
N ALA A 65 -17.21 -6.11 0.27
CA ALA A 65 -16.04 -6.07 -0.60
C ALA A 65 -16.46 -5.84 -2.06
N LEU A 66 -15.70 -4.96 -2.75
CA LEU A 66 -15.87 -4.64 -4.16
C LEU A 66 -14.54 -4.79 -4.90
N ALA A 67 -14.58 -5.22 -6.17
CA ALA A 67 -13.41 -5.24 -7.04
C ALA A 67 -13.50 -4.15 -8.10
N MET A 68 -12.42 -3.36 -8.30
CA MET A 68 -12.37 -2.29 -9.29
C MET A 68 -11.09 -2.34 -10.09
N GLN A 69 -11.20 -2.31 -11.41
CA GLN A 69 -10.07 -2.27 -12.33
C GLN A 69 -9.75 -0.85 -12.77
N ALA A 70 -8.48 -0.47 -12.72
CA ALA A 70 -8.00 0.77 -13.34
C ALA A 70 -6.50 0.68 -13.66
N ASP A 71 -6.06 1.33 -14.75
CA ASP A 71 -4.64 1.64 -14.94
C ASP A 71 -4.37 3.03 -14.34
N LEU A 72 -3.82 3.07 -13.14
CA LEU A 72 -3.56 4.31 -12.42
C LEU A 72 -2.51 5.22 -13.07
N ARG A 73 -1.76 4.72 -14.06
CA ARG A 73 -0.78 5.50 -14.84
C ARG A 73 -1.47 6.38 -15.89
N ALA A 74 -2.66 5.96 -16.34
CA ALA A 74 -3.42 6.71 -17.33
C ALA A 74 -3.88 8.06 -16.78
N SER A 75 -3.89 9.06 -17.65
CA SER A 75 -4.32 10.42 -17.28
C SER A 75 -5.79 10.42 -16.84
N GLY A 76 -6.04 10.99 -15.66
CA GLY A 76 -7.38 11.06 -15.08
C GLY A 76 -7.86 9.78 -14.38
N ALA A 77 -7.21 8.62 -14.58
CA ALA A 77 -7.65 7.35 -14.00
C ALA A 77 -7.71 7.36 -12.46
N PRO A 78 -6.76 7.96 -11.71
CA PRO A 78 -6.89 8.07 -10.25
C PRO A 78 -8.17 8.80 -9.81
N LYS A 79 -8.52 9.90 -10.49
CA LYS A 79 -9.75 10.65 -10.22
C LYS A 79 -10.99 9.85 -10.56
N GLN A 80 -10.99 9.16 -11.71
CA GLN A 80 -12.12 8.34 -12.14
C GLN A 80 -12.34 7.16 -11.18
N LEU A 81 -11.27 6.43 -10.80
CA LEU A 81 -11.37 5.35 -9.82
C LEU A 81 -12.03 5.84 -8.52
N LEU A 82 -11.59 7.00 -8.00
CA LEU A 82 -12.18 7.56 -6.79
C LEU A 82 -13.68 7.90 -6.99
N ALA A 83 -14.05 8.47 -8.12
CA ALA A 83 -15.45 8.76 -8.41
C ALA A 83 -16.31 7.49 -8.43
N ASP A 84 -15.80 6.41 -9.04
CA ASP A 84 -16.47 5.11 -9.10
C ASP A 84 -16.59 4.46 -7.71
N VAL A 85 -15.51 4.55 -6.88
CA VAL A 85 -15.54 4.12 -5.48
C VAL A 85 -16.64 4.83 -4.72
N ILE A 86 -16.67 6.16 -4.76
CA ILE A 86 -17.66 6.94 -4.01
C ILE A 86 -19.09 6.71 -4.53
N ALA A 87 -19.26 6.53 -5.83
CA ALA A 87 -20.58 6.20 -6.38
C ALA A 87 -21.18 4.90 -5.82
N GLN A 88 -20.31 3.92 -5.45
CA GLN A 88 -20.76 2.65 -4.89
C GLN A 88 -20.76 2.61 -3.37
N THR A 89 -19.87 3.34 -2.71
CA THR A 89 -19.68 3.25 -1.25
C THR A 89 -20.29 4.43 -0.48
N GLY A 90 -20.50 5.56 -1.15
CA GLY A 90 -20.94 6.81 -0.53
C GLY A 90 -19.87 7.53 0.30
N GLN A 91 -18.77 6.85 0.67
CA GLN A 91 -17.74 7.39 1.56
C GLN A 91 -16.37 6.72 1.33
N LEU A 92 -15.32 7.35 1.86
CA LEU A 92 -13.99 6.74 1.99
C LEU A 92 -13.34 7.17 3.30
N ASP A 93 -12.85 6.19 4.07
CA ASP A 93 -12.21 6.42 5.37
C ASP A 93 -10.71 6.10 5.34
N VAL A 94 -10.31 5.14 4.52
CA VAL A 94 -8.93 4.66 4.43
C VAL A 94 -8.50 4.55 2.99
N LEU A 95 -7.37 5.17 2.65
CA LEU A 95 -6.70 4.98 1.37
C LEU A 95 -5.35 4.31 1.60
N VAL A 96 -5.13 3.14 1.00
CA VAL A 96 -3.82 2.45 1.01
C VAL A 96 -3.24 2.45 -0.40
N ASN A 97 -2.20 3.26 -0.61
CA ASN A 97 -1.42 3.28 -1.84
C ASN A 97 -0.39 2.15 -1.80
N ASN A 98 -0.78 0.97 -2.32
CA ASN A 98 0.07 -0.23 -2.36
C ASN A 98 0.50 -0.60 -3.79
N ALA A 99 -0.26 -0.26 -4.83
CA ALA A 99 0.12 -0.53 -6.21
C ALA A 99 1.52 0.03 -6.53
N ALA A 100 2.38 -0.79 -7.14
CA ALA A 100 3.73 -0.39 -7.53
C ALA A 100 4.27 -1.27 -8.65
N SER A 101 5.07 -0.66 -9.54
CA SER A 101 5.97 -1.36 -10.47
C SER A 101 7.35 -1.51 -9.84
N PHE A 102 7.99 -2.68 -10.02
CA PHE A 102 9.33 -2.97 -9.51
C PHE A 102 10.10 -3.82 -10.51
N TYR A 103 11.15 -3.25 -11.09
CA TYR A 103 12.07 -3.94 -12.00
C TYR A 103 13.39 -3.16 -12.12
N PRO A 104 14.49 -3.82 -12.54
CA PRO A 104 15.79 -3.16 -12.67
C PRO A 104 15.83 -2.20 -13.84
N THR A 105 16.50 -1.05 -13.64
CA THR A 105 16.79 -0.02 -14.64
C THR A 105 18.29 0.31 -14.61
N PRO A 106 19.16 -0.52 -15.23
CA PRO A 106 20.61 -0.29 -15.21
C PRO A 106 20.98 1.05 -15.88
N LEU A 107 21.82 1.85 -15.21
CA LEU A 107 22.32 3.09 -15.78
C LEU A 107 23.05 2.83 -17.12
N GLY A 108 22.71 3.62 -18.14
CA GLY A 108 23.20 3.45 -19.52
C GLY A 108 22.21 2.76 -20.46
N SER A 109 21.13 2.14 -19.91
CA SER A 109 20.06 1.52 -20.71
C SER A 109 18.66 1.92 -20.22
N ILE A 110 18.54 2.91 -19.38
CA ILE A 110 17.25 3.43 -18.92
C ILE A 110 16.55 4.12 -20.08
N THR A 111 15.28 3.77 -20.31
CA THR A 111 14.42 4.45 -21.29
C THR A 111 13.44 5.41 -20.61
N GLU A 112 12.94 6.39 -21.36
CA GLU A 112 11.91 7.31 -20.87
C GLU A 112 10.62 6.56 -20.50
N ASP A 113 10.25 5.53 -21.26
CA ASP A 113 9.09 4.67 -20.93
C ASP A 113 9.24 3.98 -19.58
N GLN A 114 10.44 3.48 -19.25
CA GLN A 114 10.70 2.89 -17.93
C GLN A 114 10.63 3.92 -16.82
N TRP A 115 11.11 5.12 -17.07
CA TRP A 115 11.00 6.25 -16.15
C TRP A 115 9.53 6.60 -15.92
N ASP A 116 8.76 6.80 -16.99
CA ASP A 116 7.35 7.17 -16.91
C ASP A 116 6.48 6.09 -16.25
N ASP A 117 6.73 4.81 -16.53
CA ASP A 117 6.03 3.70 -15.88
C ASP A 117 6.28 3.69 -14.35
N LEU A 118 7.56 3.74 -13.94
CA LEU A 118 7.92 3.69 -12.52
C LEU A 118 7.45 4.93 -11.75
N LEU A 119 7.63 6.14 -12.31
CA LEU A 119 7.11 7.35 -11.67
C LEU A 119 5.59 7.40 -11.72
N GLY A 120 5.00 6.97 -12.82
CA GLY A 120 3.57 6.91 -13.03
C GLY A 120 2.87 6.09 -11.94
N SER A 121 3.32 4.87 -11.75
CA SER A 121 2.72 3.93 -10.79
C SER A 121 3.08 4.23 -9.34
N ASN A 122 4.36 4.54 -9.04
CA ASN A 122 4.86 4.55 -7.67
C ASN A 122 4.78 5.91 -6.98
N LEU A 123 4.65 7.01 -7.74
CA LEU A 123 4.68 8.36 -7.19
C LEU A 123 3.50 9.21 -7.66
N LYS A 124 3.30 9.32 -9.00
CA LYS A 124 2.23 10.15 -9.57
C LYS A 124 0.85 9.64 -9.20
N ALA A 125 0.58 8.34 -9.37
CA ALA A 125 -0.72 7.76 -9.04
C ALA A 125 -1.09 7.93 -7.56
N PRO A 126 -0.22 7.62 -6.57
CA PRO A 126 -0.47 7.92 -5.16
C PRO A 126 -0.82 9.39 -4.88
N LEU A 127 -0.10 10.34 -5.48
CA LEU A 127 -0.39 11.77 -5.29
C LEU A 127 -1.79 12.14 -5.77
N PHE A 128 -2.15 11.72 -6.99
CA PHE A 128 -3.45 12.09 -7.57
C PHE A 128 -4.62 11.31 -6.95
N LEU A 129 -4.38 10.09 -6.42
CA LEU A 129 -5.36 9.40 -5.58
C LEU A 129 -5.59 10.13 -4.26
N CYS A 130 -4.52 10.55 -3.57
CA CYS A 130 -4.64 11.36 -2.35
C CYS A 130 -5.42 12.64 -2.61
N GLN A 131 -5.12 13.36 -3.71
CA GLN A 131 -5.82 14.58 -4.09
C GLN A 131 -7.31 14.32 -4.36
N ALA A 132 -7.64 13.26 -5.10
CA ALA A 132 -9.02 12.93 -5.40
C ALA A 132 -9.80 12.45 -4.17
N ALA A 133 -9.15 11.73 -3.25
CA ALA A 133 -9.74 11.21 -2.02
C ALA A 133 -9.93 12.28 -0.94
N LEU A 134 -9.23 13.40 -1.03
CA LEU A 134 -9.12 14.39 0.05
C LEU A 134 -10.46 14.85 0.61
N PRO A 135 -11.49 15.26 -0.17
CA PRO A 135 -12.75 15.73 0.39
C PRO A 135 -13.44 14.67 1.27
N HIS A 136 -13.40 13.41 0.84
CA HIS A 136 -14.04 12.30 1.53
C HIS A 136 -13.26 11.89 2.79
N LEU A 137 -11.92 11.90 2.72
CA LEU A 137 -11.06 11.64 3.86
C LEU A 137 -11.15 12.74 4.92
N GLN A 138 -11.35 14.00 4.53
CA GLN A 138 -11.57 15.10 5.47
C GLN A 138 -12.91 14.93 6.20
N GLU A 139 -13.99 14.61 5.47
CA GLU A 139 -15.31 14.37 6.04
C GLU A 139 -15.30 13.22 7.05
N SER A 140 -14.60 12.13 6.75
CA SER A 140 -14.50 10.94 7.61
C SER A 140 -13.41 11.04 8.69
N ARG A 141 -12.59 12.10 8.71
CA ARG A 141 -11.33 12.18 9.50
C ARG A 141 -10.45 10.95 9.27
N GLY A 142 -10.26 10.64 8.01
CA GLY A 142 -9.67 9.39 7.54
C GLY A 142 -8.16 9.31 7.66
N VAL A 143 -7.62 8.26 7.00
CA VAL A 143 -6.17 8.01 7.01
C VAL A 143 -5.67 7.54 5.66
N ILE A 144 -4.49 8.00 5.27
CA ILE A 144 -3.74 7.55 4.10
C ILE A 144 -2.53 6.74 4.58
N ILE A 145 -2.34 5.56 3.99
CA ILE A 145 -1.15 4.72 4.19
C ILE A 145 -0.47 4.52 2.84
N ASN A 146 0.80 4.91 2.75
CA ASN A 146 1.64 4.70 1.58
C ASN A 146 2.58 3.50 1.81
N ILE A 147 2.55 2.50 0.93
CA ILE A 147 3.53 1.41 0.96
C ILE A 147 4.80 1.91 0.26
N VAL A 148 5.75 2.32 1.08
CA VAL A 148 7.07 2.81 0.66
C VAL A 148 7.98 1.61 0.34
N ASP A 149 9.22 1.63 0.77
CA ASP A 149 10.21 0.55 0.69
C ASP A 149 11.47 0.98 1.46
N ILE A 150 12.25 0.04 2.01
CA ILE A 150 13.56 0.35 2.60
C ILE A 150 14.51 0.98 1.57
N HIS A 151 14.30 0.70 0.28
CA HIS A 151 15.07 1.28 -0.82
C HIS A 151 14.76 2.76 -1.09
N SER A 152 13.83 3.36 -0.37
CA SER A 152 13.67 4.82 -0.28
C SER A 152 14.84 5.52 0.42
N GLN A 153 15.59 4.78 1.24
CA GLN A 153 16.75 5.28 2.00
C GLN A 153 18.03 4.48 1.71
N ARG A 154 17.90 3.23 1.27
CA ARG A 154 19.02 2.35 0.96
C ARG A 154 19.02 1.99 -0.52
N PRO A 155 20.00 2.45 -1.29
CA PRO A 155 20.02 2.20 -2.73
C PRO A 155 20.12 0.71 -3.04
N LEU A 156 19.34 0.27 -4.02
CA LEU A 156 19.43 -1.06 -4.61
C LEU A 156 20.15 -0.96 -5.96
N LYS A 157 21.15 -1.81 -6.17
CA LYS A 157 21.90 -1.84 -7.44
C LYS A 157 20.95 -2.03 -8.62
N ASN A 158 21.15 -1.26 -9.69
CA ASN A 158 20.35 -1.25 -10.90
C ASN A 158 18.88 -0.82 -10.73
N HIS A 159 18.50 -0.17 -9.62
CA HIS A 159 17.13 0.27 -9.37
C HIS A 159 17.05 1.76 -9.03
N ALA A 160 17.86 2.58 -9.72
CA ALA A 160 17.95 4.02 -9.42
C ALA A 160 16.60 4.73 -9.56
N VAL A 161 15.85 4.46 -10.64
CA VAL A 161 14.52 5.06 -10.87
C VAL A 161 13.53 4.63 -9.80
N TYR A 162 13.44 3.32 -9.53
CA TYR A 162 12.58 2.79 -8.46
C TYR A 162 12.89 3.42 -7.10
N GLY A 163 14.18 3.46 -6.71
CA GLY A 163 14.61 4.09 -5.45
C GLY A 163 14.19 5.56 -5.35
N ALA A 164 14.36 6.31 -6.45
CA ALA A 164 13.92 7.71 -6.53
C ALA A 164 12.41 7.86 -6.33
N THR A 165 11.59 6.97 -6.94
CA THR A 165 10.12 7.00 -6.75
C THR A 165 9.73 6.74 -5.30
N LYS A 166 10.38 5.77 -4.64
CA LYS A 166 10.08 5.43 -3.24
C LYS A 166 10.60 6.48 -2.25
N ALA A 167 11.73 7.13 -2.54
CA ALA A 167 12.19 8.30 -1.80
C ALA A 167 11.23 9.48 -1.95
N GLY A 168 10.75 9.73 -3.18
CA GLY A 168 9.70 10.72 -3.46
C GLY A 168 8.41 10.42 -2.69
N LEU A 169 7.94 9.17 -2.67
CA LEU A 169 6.75 8.77 -1.93
C LEU A 169 6.93 8.92 -0.41
N ALA A 170 8.14 8.67 0.11
CA ALA A 170 8.47 8.92 1.51
C ALA A 170 8.40 10.40 1.87
N MET A 171 8.91 11.28 0.99
CA MET A 171 8.79 12.73 1.18
C MET A 171 7.34 13.18 1.04
N LEU A 172 6.62 12.69 0.03
CA LEU A 172 5.19 13.00 -0.19
C LEU A 172 4.35 12.63 1.05
N THR A 173 4.62 11.49 1.68
CA THR A 173 3.96 11.07 2.93
C THR A 173 4.10 12.14 4.02
N ARG A 174 5.30 12.68 4.22
CA ARG A 174 5.57 13.71 5.24
C ARG A 174 4.93 15.04 4.87
N SER A 175 5.01 15.45 3.61
CA SER A 175 4.41 16.70 3.11
C SER A 175 2.89 16.67 3.29
N LEU A 176 2.23 15.61 2.82
CA LEU A 176 0.78 15.46 2.95
C LEU A 176 0.34 15.37 4.42
N ALA A 177 1.12 14.72 5.30
CA ALA A 177 0.81 14.71 6.73
C ALA A 177 0.77 16.10 7.34
N LYS A 178 1.66 16.99 6.89
CA LYS A 178 1.71 18.39 7.32
C LYS A 178 0.56 19.21 6.74
N ASP A 179 0.25 19.01 5.47
CA ASP A 179 -0.74 19.81 4.74
C ASP A 179 -2.18 19.41 5.10
N LEU A 180 -2.42 18.12 5.44
CA LEU A 180 -3.76 17.57 5.65
C LEU A 180 -4.17 17.45 7.14
N GLY A 181 -3.23 17.66 8.04
CA GLY A 181 -3.56 17.75 9.48
C GLY A 181 -4.36 19.04 9.79
N PRO A 182 -5.30 18.99 10.74
CA PRO A 182 -5.58 17.90 11.67
C PRO A 182 -6.60 16.87 11.17
N ASP A 183 -7.17 17.05 9.97
CA ASP A 183 -8.34 16.29 9.51
C ASP A 183 -7.96 14.88 9.02
N VAL A 184 -6.82 14.75 8.34
CA VAL A 184 -6.39 13.47 7.74
C VAL A 184 -4.99 13.12 8.22
N ARG A 185 -4.80 11.88 8.71
CA ARG A 185 -3.47 11.35 9.01
C ARG A 185 -2.85 10.71 7.77
N VAL A 186 -1.55 10.90 7.57
CA VAL A 186 -0.82 10.29 6.45
C VAL A 186 0.44 9.64 6.98
N ASN A 187 0.57 8.32 6.79
CA ASN A 187 1.74 7.56 7.23
C ASN A 187 2.23 6.62 6.13
N GLY A 188 3.43 6.11 6.30
CA GLY A 188 4.02 5.12 5.42
C GLY A 188 4.36 3.82 6.16
N VAL A 189 4.31 2.71 5.45
CA VAL A 189 4.94 1.45 5.84
C VAL A 189 6.05 1.17 4.86
N SER A 190 7.23 0.79 5.37
CA SER A 190 8.43 0.54 4.57
C SER A 190 8.82 -0.94 4.68
N PRO A 191 8.37 -1.80 3.75
CA PRO A 191 8.70 -3.21 3.76
C PRO A 191 10.19 -3.47 3.51
N GLY A 192 10.71 -4.54 4.13
CA GLY A 192 11.96 -5.18 3.76
C GLY A 192 11.76 -6.29 2.73
N ALA A 193 12.49 -7.40 2.88
CA ALA A 193 12.30 -8.60 2.06
C ALA A 193 11.08 -9.38 2.59
N ILE A 194 9.92 -9.20 1.96
CA ILE A 194 8.66 -9.82 2.39
C ILE A 194 8.35 -11.06 1.55
N LEU A 195 8.39 -10.93 0.23
CA LEU A 195 8.15 -12.02 -0.71
C LEU A 195 9.22 -12.00 -1.78
N TRP A 196 9.60 -13.18 -2.21
CA TRP A 196 10.49 -13.28 -3.36
C TRP A 196 9.76 -12.94 -4.66
N PRO A 197 10.45 -12.37 -5.68
CA PRO A 197 9.89 -12.18 -7.00
C PRO A 197 9.30 -13.48 -7.56
N GLU A 198 8.21 -13.39 -8.30
CA GLU A 198 7.57 -14.57 -8.92
C GLU A 198 8.50 -15.29 -9.92
N SER A 199 9.39 -14.53 -10.57
CA SER A 199 10.46 -15.08 -11.43
C SER A 199 11.52 -15.88 -10.64
N GLY A 200 11.42 -15.85 -9.31
CA GLY A 200 12.39 -16.47 -8.42
C GLY A 200 13.69 -15.68 -8.30
N ILE A 201 14.46 -15.99 -7.27
CA ILE A 201 15.87 -15.61 -7.10
C ILE A 201 16.63 -16.80 -6.56
N SER A 202 17.93 -16.88 -6.87
CA SER A 202 18.74 -18.02 -6.43
C SER A 202 18.80 -18.13 -4.90
N GLU A 203 18.89 -19.35 -4.38
CA GLU A 203 19.00 -19.63 -2.94
C GLU A 203 20.16 -18.85 -2.29
N ARG A 204 21.26 -18.69 -3.02
CA ARG A 204 22.42 -17.90 -2.56
C ARG A 204 22.05 -16.44 -2.32
N VAL A 205 21.25 -15.84 -3.20
CA VAL A 205 20.77 -14.44 -3.05
C VAL A 205 19.79 -14.36 -1.89
N GLN A 206 18.87 -15.31 -1.77
CA GLN A 206 17.95 -15.40 -0.62
C GLN A 206 18.71 -15.49 0.70
N ALA A 207 19.66 -16.42 0.80
CA ALA A 207 20.49 -16.59 2.00
C ALA A 207 21.27 -15.32 2.36
N ASN A 208 21.81 -14.61 1.36
CA ASN A 208 22.49 -13.34 1.58
C ASN A 208 21.54 -12.26 2.14
N ILE A 209 20.35 -12.13 1.57
CA ILE A 209 19.33 -11.19 2.04
C ILE A 209 18.92 -11.51 3.48
N ILE A 210 18.65 -12.78 3.79
CA ILE A 210 18.32 -13.25 5.14
C ILE A 210 19.50 -13.02 6.10
N GLY A 211 20.72 -13.27 5.64
CA GLY A 211 21.95 -13.04 6.42
C GLY A 211 22.10 -11.58 6.88
N GLN A 212 21.68 -10.63 6.04
CA GLN A 212 21.70 -9.19 6.32
C GLN A 212 20.47 -8.72 7.13
N THR A 213 19.47 -9.56 7.34
CA THR A 213 18.29 -9.25 8.13
C THR A 213 18.53 -9.62 9.59
N ALA A 214 18.32 -8.71 10.54
CA ALA A 214 18.59 -8.95 11.96
C ALA A 214 17.76 -10.13 12.51
N LEU A 215 16.48 -10.24 12.10
CA LEU A 215 15.58 -11.34 12.51
C LEU A 215 15.83 -12.65 11.77
N LYS A 216 16.82 -12.73 10.86
CA LYS A 216 17.25 -13.95 10.15
C LYS A 216 16.14 -14.72 9.44
N ARG A 217 15.11 -14.01 8.99
CA ARG A 217 14.02 -14.54 8.16
C ARG A 217 13.54 -13.48 7.15
N ALA A 218 12.93 -13.92 6.08
CA ALA A 218 12.06 -13.05 5.31
C ALA A 218 10.80 -12.73 6.11
N GLY A 219 10.20 -11.56 5.88
CA GLY A 219 8.87 -11.25 6.36
C GLY A 219 7.79 -11.97 5.53
N VAL A 220 6.56 -11.91 6.01
CA VAL A 220 5.37 -12.38 5.30
C VAL A 220 4.41 -11.20 5.06
N PRO A 221 3.47 -11.27 4.10
CA PRO A 221 2.52 -10.19 3.84
C PRO A 221 1.76 -9.72 5.08
N GLU A 222 1.49 -10.62 6.02
CA GLU A 222 0.80 -10.37 7.28
C GLU A 222 1.61 -9.45 8.22
N ASP A 223 2.95 -9.49 8.15
CA ASP A 223 3.80 -8.54 8.89
C ASP A 223 3.51 -7.09 8.45
N ILE A 224 3.29 -6.88 7.15
CA ILE A 224 2.94 -5.56 6.60
C ILE A 224 1.49 -5.19 6.89
N ALA A 225 0.57 -6.13 6.70
CA ALA A 225 -0.85 -5.93 6.96
C ALA A 225 -1.13 -5.55 8.42
N GLY A 226 -0.43 -6.19 9.37
CA GLY A 226 -0.50 -5.84 10.79
C GLY A 226 -0.04 -4.41 11.09
N ALA A 227 1.05 -3.96 10.45
CA ALA A 227 1.53 -2.58 10.59
C ALA A 227 0.56 -1.55 9.98
N VAL A 228 -0.03 -1.86 8.83
CA VAL A 228 -1.07 -1.02 8.20
C VAL A 228 -2.28 -0.92 9.14
N LEU A 229 -2.79 -2.05 9.63
CA LEU A 229 -3.93 -2.07 10.54
C LEU A 229 -3.65 -1.27 11.82
N PHE A 230 -2.46 -1.41 12.42
CA PHE A 230 -2.05 -0.60 13.57
C PHE A 230 -2.12 0.89 13.29
N LEU A 231 -1.54 1.35 12.17
CA LEU A 231 -1.54 2.77 11.79
C LEU A 231 -2.94 3.30 11.47
N VAL A 232 -3.80 2.46 10.91
CA VAL A 232 -5.19 2.81 10.60
C VAL A 232 -6.02 2.94 11.88
N ARG A 233 -5.96 1.94 12.76
CA ARG A 233 -6.90 1.72 13.86
C ARG A 233 -6.40 2.22 15.23
N ASP A 234 -5.14 1.92 15.55
CA ASP A 234 -4.63 2.01 16.92
C ASP A 234 -3.68 3.19 17.16
N ALA A 235 -3.37 3.97 16.12
CA ALA A 235 -2.36 5.02 16.15
C ALA A 235 -2.93 6.44 15.88
N PRO A 236 -3.90 6.93 16.67
CA PRO A 236 -4.60 8.19 16.37
C PRO A 236 -3.69 9.44 16.48
N TYR A 237 -2.55 9.33 17.14
CA TYR A 237 -1.60 10.45 17.32
C TYR A 237 -0.32 10.26 16.50
N ILE A 238 -0.36 9.39 15.47
CA ILE A 238 0.76 9.17 14.54
C ILE A 238 0.38 9.71 13.16
N THR A 239 1.16 10.68 12.66
CA THR A 239 1.11 11.19 11.29
C THR A 239 2.50 11.57 10.82
N GLY A 240 2.77 11.51 9.51
CA GLY A 240 4.07 11.83 8.90
C GLY A 240 5.18 10.80 9.14
N GLN A 241 4.86 9.65 9.75
CA GLN A 241 5.85 8.63 10.07
C GLN A 241 5.92 7.56 8.99
N ILE A 242 7.12 6.98 8.83
CA ILE A 242 7.36 5.83 7.96
C ILE A 242 7.88 4.70 8.84
N LEU A 243 7.01 3.71 9.07
CA LEU A 243 7.30 2.55 9.91
C LEU A 243 8.03 1.49 9.07
N ALA A 244 9.28 1.21 9.40
CA ALA A 244 10.01 0.12 8.79
C ALA A 244 9.51 -1.24 9.33
N VAL A 245 9.14 -2.14 8.42
CA VAL A 245 8.73 -3.52 8.71
C VAL A 245 9.63 -4.44 7.86
N ASP A 246 10.87 -4.57 8.28
CA ASP A 246 11.95 -5.08 7.46
C ASP A 246 12.84 -6.11 8.17
N GLY A 247 12.46 -6.53 9.36
CA GLY A 247 13.22 -7.45 10.20
C GLY A 247 14.58 -6.90 10.63
N GLY A 248 14.76 -5.58 10.62
CA GLY A 248 16.01 -4.91 10.93
C GLY A 248 17.00 -4.87 9.75
N ARG A 249 16.56 -5.16 8.52
CA ARG A 249 17.42 -5.08 7.33
C ARG A 249 17.85 -3.64 7.03
N GLY A 250 17.00 -2.68 7.35
CA GLY A 250 17.28 -1.25 7.16
C GLY A 250 18.40 -0.70 8.04
N ILE A 251 18.71 -1.30 9.17
CA ILE A 251 19.78 -0.86 10.09
C ILE A 251 21.07 -1.68 9.96
N GLY A 252 21.04 -2.82 9.23
CA GLY A 252 22.21 -3.66 8.94
C GLY A 252 23.09 -3.06 7.84
N TRP A 253 24.36 -3.55 7.76
CA TRP A 253 25.39 -3.13 6.81
C TRP A 253 25.53 -4.12 5.68
#